data_cc1d533ad407cce6d7e9bbb796dd4166
#
_entry.id   cc1d533ad407cce6d7e9bbb796dd4166
#
_cell.length_a   1.000
_cell.length_b   1.000
_cell.length_c   1.000
_cell.angle_alpha   90.00
_cell.angle_beta   90.00
_cell.angle_gamma   90.00
#
_symmetry.space_group_name_H-M   'P 1'
#
loop_
_entity.id
_entity.type
_entity.pdbx_description
1 polymer ?
#
loop_
_entity_poly.entity_id
_entity_poly.type
_entity_poly.pdbx_seq_one_letter_code
_entity_poly.pdbx_strand_id
1 'polypeptide(L)'
;MDNKKIILLTHEYPPKRGGAGVYCEELVFAARKIKISIEAWVPHYAEKELRIYNLKGSQGWICSYYLFRKILKSSPSFTSSTLLHFAEPGSLRAMIRFGWLFKKIPSFIVTIHGTELIRFCKNPIEKILFRRLLKRAKKIHVLSRYNQIELQKICPKIKDRILLCPGAPARNLAGNDAKTEDSHDQVTKLLCVARIHPRKGQDQVLNAIENLPRNLKKNLECLFVGPVVKKNFYEKLRTRAMQIGCTVTFLGDLEDRELKSVYQSSDIFILPSMPRANSVEGFGFVYLEASSHGLPILAHRIGGVEDAIKDGETGILTDPEKPEELEKALKTLLVDETLRAQLGDAGKEWADIHSWELVAKNLYQE
;
A
#
# COMPACT_ATOMS: atom_id res chain seq x y z
N MET A 1 -11.60 -9.61 30.36
CA MET A 1 -11.44 -8.92 29.04
C MET A 1 -12.61 -9.32 28.18
N ASP A 2 -13.48 -8.40 27.82
CA ASP A 2 -14.63 -8.70 26.96
C ASP A 2 -14.12 -9.30 25.65
N ASN A 3 -14.58 -10.51 25.36
CA ASN A 3 -14.13 -11.31 24.20
C ASN A 3 -14.76 -10.71 22.94
N LYS A 4 -14.27 -9.54 22.49
CA LYS A 4 -14.76 -8.85 21.29
C LYS A 4 -14.52 -9.74 20.08
N LYS A 5 -15.58 -10.13 19.39
CA LYS A 5 -15.50 -10.84 18.11
C LYS A 5 -15.36 -9.82 16.98
N ILE A 6 -14.23 -9.83 16.29
CA ILE A 6 -13.98 -8.94 15.15
C ILE A 6 -14.32 -9.68 13.87
N ILE A 7 -15.05 -9.00 12.96
CA ILE A 7 -15.34 -9.48 11.61
C ILE A 7 -14.76 -8.48 10.63
N LEU A 8 -13.64 -8.83 10.02
CA LEU A 8 -13.02 -8.05 8.96
C LEU A 8 -13.67 -8.39 7.62
N LEU A 9 -14.12 -7.37 6.89
CA LEU A 9 -14.81 -7.50 5.61
C LEU A 9 -13.96 -6.90 4.49
N THR A 10 -13.66 -7.70 3.47
CA THR A 10 -12.86 -7.28 2.32
C THR A 10 -13.27 -7.98 1.03
N HIS A 11 -13.16 -7.28 -0.11
CA HIS A 11 -13.27 -7.85 -1.45
C HIS A 11 -11.88 -8.06 -2.10
N GLU A 12 -10.82 -7.60 -1.42
CA GLU A 12 -9.44 -7.77 -1.87
C GLU A 12 -8.67 -8.59 -0.84
N TYR A 13 -8.19 -9.75 -1.24
CA TYR A 13 -7.42 -10.65 -0.41
C TYR A 13 -6.52 -11.52 -1.29
N PRO A 14 -5.35 -12.00 -0.85
CA PRO A 14 -4.54 -12.92 -1.62
C PRO A 14 -5.33 -14.17 -2.11
N PRO A 15 -4.96 -14.76 -3.26
CA PRO A 15 -3.75 -14.53 -4.04
C PRO A 15 -3.77 -13.29 -4.95
N LYS A 16 -4.87 -12.55 -5.05
CA LYS A 16 -4.88 -11.28 -5.80
C LYS A 16 -4.04 -10.24 -5.10
N ARG A 17 -2.94 -9.84 -5.74
CA ARG A 17 -2.00 -8.87 -5.21
C ARG A 17 -2.51 -7.43 -5.35
N GLY A 18 -2.53 -6.70 -4.25
CA GLY A 18 -2.86 -5.29 -4.15
C GLY A 18 -2.67 -4.81 -2.72
N GLY A 19 -2.25 -3.56 -2.52
CA GLY A 19 -1.95 -3.04 -1.18
C GLY A 19 -3.06 -3.22 -0.15
N ALA A 20 -4.34 -3.09 -0.55
CA ALA A 20 -5.46 -3.30 0.35
C ALA A 20 -5.65 -4.79 0.72
N GLY A 21 -5.37 -5.71 -0.22
CA GLY A 21 -5.41 -7.15 0.05
C GLY A 21 -4.30 -7.59 1.01
N VAL A 22 -3.08 -7.12 0.79
CA VAL A 22 -1.93 -7.34 1.70
C VAL A 22 -2.24 -6.77 3.07
N TYR A 23 -2.74 -5.55 3.18
CA TYR A 23 -3.17 -4.95 4.44
C TYR A 23 -4.15 -5.86 5.20
N CYS A 24 -5.17 -6.38 4.54
CA CYS A 24 -6.18 -7.22 5.17
C CYS A 24 -5.60 -8.55 5.68
N GLU A 25 -4.75 -9.19 4.89
CA GLU A 25 -4.11 -10.44 5.25
C GLU A 25 -3.16 -10.27 6.43
N GLU A 26 -2.25 -9.31 6.36
CA GLU A 26 -1.28 -9.02 7.40
C GLU A 26 -1.96 -8.64 8.72
N LEU A 27 -3.00 -7.82 8.66
CA LEU A 27 -3.77 -7.43 9.85
C LEU A 27 -4.47 -8.63 10.50
N VAL A 28 -5.06 -9.54 9.72
CA VAL A 28 -5.70 -10.75 10.23
C VAL A 28 -4.67 -11.67 10.87
N PHE A 29 -3.53 -11.86 10.22
CA PHE A 29 -2.44 -12.69 10.75
C PHE A 29 -1.92 -12.12 12.08
N ALA A 30 -1.58 -10.85 12.11
CA ALA A 30 -1.06 -10.17 13.29
C ALA A 30 -2.06 -10.16 14.46
N ALA A 31 -3.35 -9.88 14.18
CA ALA A 31 -4.39 -9.94 15.20
C ALA A 31 -4.48 -11.31 15.86
N ARG A 32 -4.41 -12.39 15.07
CA ARG A 32 -4.40 -13.76 15.59
C ARG A 32 -3.15 -14.07 16.42
N LYS A 33 -1.98 -13.62 15.97
CA LYS A 33 -0.70 -13.78 16.66
C LYS A 33 -0.74 -13.17 18.07
N ILE A 34 -1.40 -12.04 18.25
CA ILE A 34 -1.62 -11.39 19.55
C ILE A 34 -2.92 -11.81 20.25
N LYS A 35 -3.50 -12.95 19.84
CA LYS A 35 -4.66 -13.61 20.43
C LYS A 35 -5.96 -12.78 20.38
N ILE A 36 -6.12 -11.91 19.39
CA ILE A 36 -7.39 -11.23 19.12
C ILE A 36 -8.30 -12.16 18.32
N SER A 37 -9.56 -12.31 18.77
CA SER A 37 -10.58 -13.11 18.07
C SER A 37 -11.04 -12.39 16.80
N ILE A 38 -10.51 -12.78 15.65
CA ILE A 38 -10.82 -12.19 14.35
C ILE A 38 -11.23 -13.23 13.31
N GLU A 39 -12.35 -12.97 12.64
CA GLU A 39 -12.87 -13.71 11.49
C GLU A 39 -12.79 -12.83 10.24
N ALA A 40 -12.20 -13.33 9.16
CA ALA A 40 -12.14 -12.61 7.90
C ALA A 40 -13.23 -13.09 6.94
N TRP A 41 -14.02 -12.15 6.41
CA TRP A 41 -14.94 -12.38 5.31
C TRP A 41 -14.28 -11.93 4.03
N VAL A 42 -13.83 -12.89 3.22
CA VAL A 42 -12.96 -12.71 2.07
C VAL A 42 -13.63 -13.20 0.78
N PRO A 43 -13.11 -12.83 -0.40
CA PRO A 43 -13.61 -13.33 -1.68
C PRO A 43 -13.49 -14.85 -1.82
N HIS A 44 -14.30 -15.44 -2.69
CA HIS A 44 -14.37 -16.89 -2.92
C HIS A 44 -13.08 -17.52 -3.48
N TYR A 45 -12.18 -16.73 -4.01
CA TYR A 45 -10.90 -17.20 -4.56
C TYR A 45 -9.78 -17.29 -3.51
N ALA A 46 -10.00 -16.78 -2.28
CA ALA A 46 -9.02 -16.86 -1.22
C ALA A 46 -8.99 -18.26 -0.56
N GLU A 47 -7.89 -18.61 0.10
CA GLU A 47 -7.66 -19.95 0.65
C GLU A 47 -8.67 -20.35 1.72
N LYS A 48 -8.91 -21.68 1.83
CA LYS A 48 -9.99 -22.25 2.68
C LYS A 48 -9.74 -22.19 4.19
N GLU A 49 -8.52 -21.94 4.63
CA GLU A 49 -8.16 -21.95 6.05
C GLU A 49 -8.72 -20.78 6.87
N LEU A 50 -9.08 -19.71 6.20
CA LEU A 50 -9.85 -18.63 6.78
C LEU A 50 -11.32 -18.98 6.63
N ARG A 51 -12.15 -18.79 7.65
CA ARG A 51 -13.62 -18.96 7.51
C ARG A 51 -14.15 -18.02 6.45
N ILE A 52 -14.17 -18.50 5.22
CA ILE A 52 -14.45 -17.77 4.00
C ILE A 52 -15.94 -17.75 3.76
N TYR A 53 -16.49 -16.57 3.62
CA TYR A 53 -17.81 -16.39 3.06
C TYR A 53 -17.64 -15.93 1.61
N ASN A 54 -18.35 -16.60 0.69
CA ASN A 54 -18.33 -16.27 -0.73
C ASN A 54 -18.81 -14.82 -0.98
N LEU A 55 -17.90 -13.88 -0.91
CA LEU A 55 -18.12 -12.53 -1.41
C LEU A 55 -17.75 -12.53 -2.90
N LYS A 56 -18.71 -12.26 -3.78
CA LYS A 56 -18.42 -12.12 -5.21
C LYS A 56 -17.60 -10.84 -5.42
N GLY A 57 -16.34 -11.00 -5.86
CA GLY A 57 -15.32 -9.97 -5.81
C GLY A 57 -15.34 -8.95 -6.93
N SER A 58 -16.12 -7.91 -6.85
CA SER A 58 -15.87 -6.64 -7.53
C SER A 58 -16.53 -5.49 -6.75
N GLN A 59 -16.09 -4.25 -6.97
CA GLN A 59 -16.67 -3.06 -6.32
C GLN A 59 -18.00 -2.60 -6.96
N GLY A 60 -18.66 -3.45 -7.75
CA GLY A 60 -19.92 -3.15 -8.44
C GLY A 60 -21.13 -3.10 -7.50
N TRP A 61 -22.28 -2.66 -8.04
CA TRP A 61 -23.54 -2.61 -7.30
C TRP A 61 -24.01 -3.99 -6.82
N ILE A 62 -23.91 -5.00 -7.68
CA ILE A 62 -24.29 -6.38 -7.38
C ILE A 62 -23.48 -6.90 -6.19
N CYS A 63 -22.17 -6.69 -6.17
CA CYS A 63 -21.30 -7.15 -5.08
C CYS A 63 -21.56 -6.41 -3.78
N SER A 64 -21.80 -5.10 -3.86
CA SER A 64 -22.22 -4.30 -2.71
C SER A 64 -23.52 -4.83 -2.11
N TYR A 65 -24.49 -5.21 -2.95
CA TYR A 65 -25.77 -5.78 -2.50
C TYR A 65 -25.60 -7.17 -1.87
N TYR A 66 -24.76 -8.04 -2.44
CA TYR A 66 -24.46 -9.35 -1.85
C TYR A 66 -23.82 -9.23 -0.47
N LEU A 67 -22.84 -8.34 -0.31
CA LEU A 67 -22.22 -8.10 0.99
C LEU A 67 -23.24 -7.58 2.01
N PHE A 68 -24.04 -6.59 1.62
CA PHE A 68 -25.12 -6.05 2.43
C PHE A 68 -26.08 -7.16 2.89
N ARG A 69 -26.59 -7.98 1.97
CA ARG A 69 -27.48 -9.11 2.31
C ARG A 69 -26.84 -10.10 3.25
N LYS A 70 -25.54 -10.35 3.08
CA LYS A 70 -24.80 -11.24 3.97
C LYS A 70 -24.74 -10.70 5.39
N ILE A 71 -24.36 -9.43 5.54
CA ILE A 71 -24.34 -8.77 6.85
C ILE A 71 -25.73 -8.80 7.47
N LEU A 72 -26.79 -8.51 6.70
CA LEU A 72 -28.16 -8.52 7.19
C LEU A 72 -28.60 -9.92 7.67
N LYS A 73 -28.29 -10.98 6.91
CA LYS A 73 -28.58 -12.36 7.31
C LYS A 73 -27.84 -12.81 8.55
N SER A 74 -26.61 -12.32 8.72
CA SER A 74 -25.78 -12.66 9.91
C SER A 74 -26.08 -11.76 11.11
N SER A 75 -26.81 -10.67 10.94
CA SER A 75 -27.08 -9.71 12.01
C SER A 75 -27.76 -10.28 13.26
N PRO A 76 -28.61 -11.33 13.20
CA PRO A 76 -29.15 -11.96 14.41
C PRO A 76 -28.10 -12.64 15.30
N SER A 77 -26.96 -13.05 14.71
CA SER A 77 -25.84 -13.65 15.46
C SER A 77 -24.85 -12.63 16.03
N PHE A 78 -25.05 -11.35 15.72
CA PHE A 78 -24.18 -10.30 16.23
C PHE A 78 -24.57 -9.91 17.65
N THR A 79 -23.60 -9.91 18.53
CA THR A 79 -23.75 -9.47 19.92
C THR A 79 -23.27 -8.03 20.11
N SER A 80 -23.45 -7.48 21.31
CA SER A 80 -22.88 -6.17 21.67
C SER A 80 -21.36 -6.15 21.60
N SER A 81 -20.70 -7.30 21.75
CA SER A 81 -19.25 -7.46 21.60
C SER A 81 -18.78 -7.69 20.16
N THR A 82 -19.68 -7.73 19.17
CA THR A 82 -19.30 -7.85 17.74
C THR A 82 -18.82 -6.50 17.19
N LEU A 83 -17.64 -6.51 16.60
CA LEU A 83 -17.05 -5.35 15.92
C LEU A 83 -16.83 -5.67 14.44
N LEU A 84 -17.49 -4.93 13.54
CA LEU A 84 -17.26 -5.06 12.10
C LEU A 84 -16.08 -4.16 11.69
N HIS A 85 -15.24 -4.64 10.78
CA HIS A 85 -14.17 -3.84 10.20
C HIS A 85 -14.29 -3.81 8.68
N PHE A 86 -14.70 -2.67 8.11
CA PHE A 86 -14.71 -2.41 6.67
C PHE A 86 -13.31 -2.00 6.26
N ALA A 87 -12.51 -3.00 5.86
CA ALA A 87 -11.06 -2.89 5.79
C ALA A 87 -10.53 -2.41 4.42
N GLU A 88 -11.43 -2.28 3.41
CA GLU A 88 -11.02 -1.85 2.07
C GLU A 88 -12.15 -1.11 1.33
N PRO A 89 -11.85 -0.41 0.21
CA PRO A 89 -12.82 0.45 -0.47
C PRO A 89 -14.10 -0.24 -0.95
N GLY A 90 -14.06 -1.53 -1.30
CA GLY A 90 -15.23 -2.27 -1.80
C GLY A 90 -16.23 -2.57 -0.69
N SER A 91 -15.75 -3.06 0.46
CA SER A 91 -16.59 -3.31 1.64
C SER A 91 -17.18 -2.01 2.19
N LEU A 92 -16.38 -0.94 2.21
CA LEU A 92 -16.85 0.39 2.59
C LEU A 92 -17.93 0.93 1.64
N ARG A 93 -17.75 0.74 0.32
CA ARG A 93 -18.74 1.15 -0.69
C ARG A 93 -20.07 0.42 -0.52
N ALA A 94 -20.07 -0.86 -0.14
CA ALA A 94 -21.29 -1.58 0.15
C ALA A 94 -22.08 -0.92 1.29
N MET A 95 -21.41 -0.46 2.33
CA MET A 95 -22.02 0.24 3.44
C MET A 95 -22.47 1.66 3.09
N ILE A 96 -21.77 2.37 2.22
CA ILE A 96 -22.21 3.67 1.70
C ILE A 96 -23.54 3.50 0.95
N ARG A 97 -23.66 2.47 0.11
CA ARG A 97 -24.83 2.25 -0.74
C ARG A 97 -26.04 1.72 0.03
N PHE A 98 -25.85 0.82 0.96
CA PHE A 98 -26.92 0.07 1.61
C PHE A 98 -26.94 0.16 3.14
N GLY A 99 -25.90 0.71 3.77
CA GLY A 99 -25.80 0.77 5.24
C GLY A 99 -26.89 1.60 5.93
N TRP A 100 -27.56 2.50 5.21
CA TRP A 100 -28.69 3.27 5.72
C TRP A 100 -29.97 2.44 5.92
N LEU A 101 -30.04 1.25 5.28
CA LEU A 101 -31.16 0.31 5.45
C LEU A 101 -31.09 -0.48 6.76
N PHE A 102 -29.95 -0.48 7.46
CA PHE A 102 -29.86 -1.15 8.75
C PHE A 102 -30.54 -0.32 9.86
N LYS A 103 -31.53 -0.90 10.52
CA LYS A 103 -32.14 -0.34 11.73
C LYS A 103 -31.15 -0.34 12.89
N LYS A 104 -30.42 -1.46 13.08
CA LYS A 104 -29.31 -1.61 14.02
C LYS A 104 -28.12 -2.26 13.30
N ILE A 105 -26.95 -1.65 13.40
CA ILE A 105 -25.69 -2.23 12.94
C ILE A 105 -24.76 -2.31 14.15
N PRO A 106 -23.98 -3.39 14.32
CA PRO A 106 -22.94 -3.47 15.34
C PRO A 106 -21.96 -2.28 15.24
N SER A 107 -21.21 -2.05 16.29
CA SER A 107 -20.08 -1.10 16.23
C SER A 107 -19.16 -1.48 15.08
N PHE A 108 -18.62 -0.48 14.40
CA PHE A 108 -17.74 -0.76 13.27
C PHE A 108 -16.57 0.20 13.17
N ILE A 109 -15.49 -0.30 12.57
CA ILE A 109 -14.29 0.43 12.17
C ILE A 109 -14.28 0.53 10.64
N VAL A 110 -13.65 1.59 10.15
CA VAL A 110 -13.41 1.82 8.72
C VAL A 110 -11.92 2.07 8.51
N THR A 111 -11.30 1.42 7.52
CA THR A 111 -9.95 1.79 7.06
C THR A 111 -10.01 2.55 5.76
N ILE A 112 -9.24 3.63 5.69
CA ILE A 112 -9.13 4.52 4.53
C ILE A 112 -7.72 4.37 3.94
N HIS A 113 -7.66 3.93 2.68
CA HIS A 113 -6.42 3.74 1.93
C HIS A 113 -6.00 4.96 1.07
N GLY A 114 -6.94 5.92 0.82
CA GLY A 114 -6.67 7.20 0.15
C GLY A 114 -7.48 7.42 -1.12
N THR A 115 -7.35 6.57 -2.12
CA THR A 115 -8.04 6.73 -3.44
C THR A 115 -9.56 6.85 -3.32
N GLU A 116 -10.17 6.19 -2.34
CA GLU A 116 -11.61 6.24 -2.08
C GLU A 116 -12.08 7.62 -1.62
N LEU A 117 -11.25 8.40 -0.95
CA LEU A 117 -11.58 9.79 -0.57
C LEU A 117 -11.92 10.63 -1.80
N ILE A 118 -11.18 10.43 -2.88
CA ILE A 118 -11.44 11.09 -4.16
C ILE A 118 -12.69 10.49 -4.81
N ARG A 119 -12.77 9.16 -4.89
CA ARG A 119 -13.82 8.46 -5.66
C ARG A 119 -15.21 8.61 -5.06
N PHE A 120 -15.36 8.51 -3.74
CA PHE A 120 -16.66 8.60 -3.08
C PHE A 120 -17.16 10.05 -2.97
N CYS A 121 -16.28 11.03 -3.15
CA CYS A 121 -16.63 12.44 -3.11
C CYS A 121 -17.00 13.03 -4.48
N LYS A 122 -16.81 12.28 -5.59
CA LYS A 122 -17.19 12.73 -6.93
C LYS A 122 -18.71 12.87 -7.11
N ASN A 123 -19.45 11.92 -6.58
CA ASN A 123 -20.91 11.95 -6.62
C ASN A 123 -21.43 12.63 -5.34
N PRO A 124 -22.27 13.68 -5.43
CA PRO A 124 -22.78 14.38 -4.25
C PRO A 124 -23.56 13.47 -3.29
N ILE A 125 -24.35 12.54 -3.83
CA ILE A 125 -25.14 11.60 -3.02
C ILE A 125 -24.22 10.62 -2.28
N GLU A 126 -23.25 9.99 -3.00
CA GLU A 126 -22.27 9.10 -2.36
C GLU A 126 -21.49 9.86 -1.28
N LYS A 127 -21.10 11.13 -1.52
CA LYS A 127 -20.42 11.98 -0.54
C LYS A 127 -21.25 12.19 0.73
N ILE A 128 -22.55 12.46 0.61
CA ILE A 128 -23.45 12.63 1.75
C ILE A 128 -23.57 11.32 2.53
N LEU A 129 -23.79 10.21 1.85
CA LEU A 129 -23.91 8.87 2.46
C LEU A 129 -22.59 8.45 3.13
N PHE A 130 -21.44 8.72 2.50
CA PHE A 130 -20.13 8.48 3.07
C PHE A 130 -19.92 9.28 4.36
N ARG A 131 -20.22 10.58 4.35
CA ARG A 131 -20.15 11.42 5.58
C ARG A 131 -21.06 10.91 6.70
N ARG A 132 -22.27 10.43 6.36
CA ARG A 132 -23.20 9.82 7.34
C ARG A 132 -22.61 8.53 7.93
N LEU A 133 -22.02 7.69 7.09
CA LEU A 133 -21.38 6.45 7.52
C LEU A 133 -20.20 6.73 8.45
N LEU A 134 -19.30 7.65 8.08
CA LEU A 134 -18.14 8.03 8.90
C LEU A 134 -18.56 8.54 10.30
N LYS A 135 -19.64 9.32 10.40
CA LYS A 135 -20.16 9.79 11.69
C LYS A 135 -20.69 8.68 12.60
N ARG A 136 -20.97 7.50 12.07
CA ARG A 136 -21.43 6.31 12.80
C ARG A 136 -20.30 5.37 13.16
N ALA A 137 -19.15 5.47 12.52
CA ALA A 137 -17.98 4.64 12.81
C ALA A 137 -17.48 4.87 14.24
N LYS A 138 -17.15 3.80 14.95
CA LYS A 138 -16.51 3.86 16.27
C LYS A 138 -15.10 4.42 16.15
N LYS A 139 -14.33 3.95 15.15
CA LYS A 139 -12.95 4.35 14.87
C LYS A 139 -12.75 4.40 13.35
N ILE A 140 -11.96 5.32 12.88
CA ILE A 140 -11.62 5.47 11.47
C ILE A 140 -10.11 5.42 11.35
N HIS A 141 -9.60 4.35 10.80
CA HIS A 141 -8.19 4.14 10.59
C HIS A 141 -7.73 4.80 9.29
N VAL A 142 -6.65 5.53 9.35
CA VAL A 142 -5.96 6.13 8.20
C VAL A 142 -4.48 5.76 8.27
N LEU A 143 -3.90 5.46 7.10
CA LEU A 143 -2.52 5.00 6.98
C LEU A 143 -1.50 6.15 6.92
N SER A 144 -1.96 7.38 6.66
CA SER A 144 -1.09 8.54 6.48
C SER A 144 -1.73 9.84 6.95
N ARG A 145 -0.88 10.83 7.25
CA ARG A 145 -1.30 12.21 7.56
C ARG A 145 -2.04 12.84 6.40
N TYR A 146 -1.62 12.55 5.15
CA TYR A 146 -2.35 12.98 3.98
C TYR A 146 -3.81 12.51 4.02
N ASN A 147 -4.05 11.22 4.26
CA ASN A 147 -5.39 10.67 4.36
C ASN A 147 -6.18 11.28 5.53
N GLN A 148 -5.52 11.54 6.65
CA GLN A 148 -6.13 12.20 7.80
C GLN A 148 -6.63 13.61 7.45
N ILE A 149 -5.79 14.42 6.82
CA ILE A 149 -6.10 15.80 6.43
C ILE A 149 -7.25 15.82 5.42
N GLU A 150 -7.17 15.01 4.37
CA GLU A 150 -8.22 14.93 3.34
C GLU A 150 -9.55 14.45 3.93
N LEU A 151 -9.51 13.49 4.82
CA LEU A 151 -10.70 12.99 5.50
C LEU A 151 -11.34 14.06 6.41
N GLN A 152 -10.53 14.84 7.12
CA GLN A 152 -11.00 15.95 7.95
C GLN A 152 -11.65 17.07 7.12
N LYS A 153 -11.11 17.39 5.94
CA LYS A 153 -11.75 18.32 4.97
C LYS A 153 -13.13 17.82 4.54
N ILE A 154 -13.26 16.50 4.31
CA ILE A 154 -14.54 15.89 3.92
C ILE A 154 -15.53 15.90 5.08
N CYS A 155 -15.11 15.58 6.29
CA CYS A 155 -15.99 15.45 7.46
C CYS A 155 -15.28 15.93 8.76
N PRO A 156 -15.25 17.25 9.06
CA PRO A 156 -14.54 17.79 10.24
C PRO A 156 -14.99 17.20 11.58
N LYS A 157 -16.26 16.79 11.70
CA LYS A 157 -16.86 16.31 12.95
C LYS A 157 -16.38 14.93 13.44
N ILE A 158 -15.45 14.28 12.72
CA ILE A 158 -14.94 12.95 13.07
C ILE A 158 -13.51 12.96 13.59
N LYS A 159 -12.92 14.13 13.81
CA LYS A 159 -11.49 14.30 14.16
C LYS A 159 -11.08 13.38 15.31
N ASP A 160 -11.85 13.30 16.37
CA ASP A 160 -11.55 12.52 17.58
C ASP A 160 -11.71 11.00 17.40
N ARG A 161 -12.21 10.55 16.24
CA ARG A 161 -12.37 9.13 15.90
C ARG A 161 -11.33 8.65 14.89
N ILE A 162 -10.49 9.54 14.38
CA ILE A 162 -9.45 9.20 13.44
C ILE A 162 -8.25 8.64 14.19
N LEU A 163 -7.89 7.41 13.86
CA LEU A 163 -6.67 6.76 14.28
C LEU A 163 -5.68 6.81 13.11
N LEU A 164 -4.64 7.63 13.24
CA LEU A 164 -3.48 7.60 12.35
C LEU A 164 -2.55 6.49 12.82
N CYS A 165 -2.42 5.46 12.00
CA CYS A 165 -1.50 4.35 12.27
C CYS A 165 -0.96 3.84 10.93
N PRO A 166 0.32 4.07 10.62
CA PRO A 166 0.95 3.54 9.42
C PRO A 166 0.89 2.01 9.38
N GLY A 167 0.97 1.43 8.18
CA GLY A 167 1.17 0.00 8.04
C GLY A 167 2.62 -0.42 8.26
N ALA A 168 2.93 -1.67 7.96
CA ALA A 168 4.26 -2.26 8.10
C ALA A 168 4.67 -3.01 6.81
N PRO A 169 5.91 -3.44 6.67
CA PRO A 169 6.31 -4.36 5.60
C PRO A 169 5.48 -5.65 5.65
N ALA A 170 5.21 -6.24 4.49
CA ALA A 170 4.58 -7.57 4.46
C ALA A 170 5.54 -8.60 5.10
N ARG A 171 5.02 -9.49 5.97
CA ARG A 171 5.84 -10.45 6.75
C ARG A 171 6.76 -11.32 5.88
N ASN A 172 6.28 -11.72 4.71
CA ASN A 172 7.03 -12.57 3.79
C ASN A 172 8.11 -11.80 3.01
N LEU A 173 8.00 -10.46 2.97
CA LEU A 173 8.90 -9.56 2.26
C LEU A 173 9.81 -8.75 3.20
N ALA A 174 9.61 -8.83 4.50
CA ALA A 174 10.46 -8.13 5.45
C ALA A 174 11.91 -8.64 5.43
N GLY A 175 12.87 -7.71 5.47
CA GLY A 175 14.29 -7.99 5.47
C GLY A 175 14.80 -8.32 6.87
N ASN A 176 14.73 -9.60 7.24
CA ASN A 176 15.23 -10.08 8.54
C ASN A 176 16.66 -10.63 8.46
N ASP A 177 17.19 -10.83 7.24
CA ASP A 177 18.49 -11.44 7.00
C ASP A 177 19.54 -10.36 6.69
N ALA A 178 20.79 -10.59 7.12
CA ALA A 178 21.89 -9.76 6.67
C ALA A 178 21.98 -9.77 5.14
N LYS A 179 22.34 -8.62 4.53
CA LYS A 179 22.71 -8.60 3.11
C LYS A 179 23.78 -9.70 2.93
N THR A 180 23.54 -10.60 1.99
CA THR A 180 24.62 -11.48 1.55
C THR A 180 25.70 -10.56 0.94
N GLU A 181 26.89 -10.59 1.52
CA GLU A 181 28.06 -9.94 0.94
C GLU A 181 28.48 -10.67 -0.34
N ASP A 182 27.59 -10.76 -1.31
CA ASP A 182 27.91 -11.36 -2.60
C ASP A 182 28.21 -10.25 -3.60
N SER A 183 29.51 -10.29 -3.93
CA SER A 183 30.19 -9.69 -5.07
C SER A 183 30.33 -8.16 -5.07
N HIS A 184 31.57 -7.74 -5.15
CA HIS A 184 32.04 -6.51 -5.78
C HIS A 184 31.60 -6.42 -7.27
N ASP A 185 30.34 -6.68 -7.55
CA ASP A 185 29.79 -6.40 -8.87
C ASP A 185 29.79 -4.88 -9.05
N GLN A 186 30.56 -4.41 -10.01
CA GLN A 186 30.67 -2.98 -10.36
C GLN A 186 29.34 -2.39 -10.88
N VAL A 187 28.25 -3.18 -10.85
CA VAL A 187 26.95 -2.83 -11.41
C VAL A 187 25.98 -2.48 -10.29
N THR A 188 25.54 -1.22 -10.24
CA THR A 188 24.51 -0.76 -9.29
C THR A 188 23.12 -1.21 -9.78
N LYS A 189 22.36 -1.88 -8.94
CA LYS A 189 21.00 -2.36 -9.23
C LYS A 189 19.94 -1.41 -8.70
N LEU A 190 19.19 -0.81 -9.62
CA LEU A 190 18.07 0.09 -9.36
C LEU A 190 16.75 -0.68 -9.43
N LEU A 191 16.03 -0.79 -8.35
CA LEU A 191 14.81 -1.60 -8.23
C LEU A 191 13.55 -0.74 -8.20
N CYS A 192 12.55 -1.10 -9.02
CA CYS A 192 11.21 -0.51 -9.00
C CYS A 192 10.15 -1.60 -8.90
N VAL A 193 9.50 -1.73 -7.74
CA VAL A 193 8.45 -2.73 -7.51
C VAL A 193 7.08 -2.07 -7.55
N ALA A 194 6.36 -2.28 -8.63
CA ALA A 194 5.00 -1.78 -8.81
C ALA A 194 4.34 -2.40 -10.03
N ARG A 195 3.01 -2.48 -10.05
CA ARG A 195 2.27 -2.77 -11.28
C ARG A 195 2.72 -1.84 -12.40
N ILE A 196 2.94 -2.36 -13.61
CA ILE A 196 3.32 -1.54 -14.78
C ILE A 196 2.12 -0.69 -15.19
N HIS A 197 2.16 0.59 -14.79
CA HIS A 197 1.05 1.53 -14.96
C HIS A 197 1.56 2.98 -14.92
N PRO A 198 1.09 3.89 -15.79
CA PRO A 198 1.57 5.29 -15.85
C PRO A 198 1.55 6.06 -14.53
N ARG A 199 0.67 5.67 -13.58
CA ARG A 199 0.65 6.27 -12.24
C ARG A 199 1.88 5.92 -11.39
N LYS A 200 2.56 4.82 -11.72
CA LYS A 200 3.69 4.33 -10.92
C LYS A 200 5.03 4.92 -11.36
N GLY A 201 5.03 5.71 -12.44
CA GLY A 201 6.18 6.53 -12.83
C GLY A 201 7.36 5.74 -13.40
N GLN A 202 7.15 4.53 -13.94
CA GLN A 202 8.24 3.80 -14.60
C GLN A 202 8.83 4.56 -15.79
N ASP A 203 8.03 5.40 -16.45
CA ASP A 203 8.48 6.33 -17.48
C ASP A 203 9.37 7.45 -16.91
N GLN A 204 9.11 7.92 -15.70
CA GLN A 204 9.96 8.90 -15.01
C GLN A 204 11.31 8.30 -14.62
N VAL A 205 11.33 7.02 -14.22
CA VAL A 205 12.59 6.29 -13.97
C VAL A 205 13.43 6.26 -15.24
N LEU A 206 12.83 5.89 -16.38
CA LEU A 206 13.55 5.87 -17.65
C LEU A 206 13.99 7.28 -18.10
N ASN A 207 13.18 8.32 -17.85
CA ASN A 207 13.57 9.71 -18.11
C ASN A 207 14.82 10.08 -17.32
N ALA A 208 14.83 9.80 -16.01
CA ALA A 208 15.98 10.11 -15.16
C ALA A 208 17.25 9.35 -15.59
N ILE A 209 17.14 8.08 -15.98
CA ILE A 209 18.27 7.29 -16.50
C ILE A 209 18.77 7.83 -17.83
N GLU A 210 17.88 8.25 -18.73
CA GLU A 210 18.22 8.73 -20.08
C GLU A 210 19.16 9.93 -20.05
N ASN A 211 18.99 10.81 -19.04
CA ASN A 211 19.80 12.01 -18.82
C ASN A 211 21.11 11.76 -18.04
N LEU A 212 21.34 10.56 -17.52
CA LEU A 212 22.59 10.23 -16.82
C LEU A 212 23.80 10.25 -17.78
N PRO A 213 25.00 10.60 -17.29
CA PRO A 213 26.26 10.42 -18.01
C PRO A 213 26.48 8.97 -18.45
N ARG A 214 27.11 8.78 -19.61
CA ARG A 214 27.35 7.43 -20.19
C ARG A 214 28.09 6.48 -19.25
N ASN A 215 29.07 7.00 -18.50
CA ASN A 215 29.84 6.19 -17.54
C ASN A 215 28.95 5.63 -16.42
N LEU A 216 27.98 6.37 -15.90
CA LEU A 216 27.05 5.89 -14.89
C LEU A 216 26.05 4.87 -15.46
N LYS A 217 25.61 5.07 -16.71
CA LYS A 217 24.69 4.11 -17.38
C LYS A 217 25.32 2.74 -17.63
N LYS A 218 26.62 2.67 -17.93
CA LYS A 218 27.32 1.40 -18.20
C LYS A 218 27.31 0.46 -16.99
N ASN A 219 27.33 1.02 -15.78
CA ASN A 219 27.37 0.28 -14.53
C ASN A 219 26.02 0.31 -13.80
N LEU A 220 24.92 0.41 -14.56
CA LEU A 220 23.57 0.46 -14.02
C LEU A 220 22.72 -0.66 -14.60
N GLU A 221 22.05 -1.40 -13.74
CA GLU A 221 20.95 -2.30 -14.08
C GLU A 221 19.65 -1.78 -13.46
N CYS A 222 18.58 -1.65 -14.26
CA CYS A 222 17.27 -1.22 -13.79
C CYS A 222 16.29 -2.39 -13.84
N LEU A 223 15.73 -2.77 -12.69
CA LEU A 223 14.81 -3.88 -12.52
C LEU A 223 13.39 -3.36 -12.29
N PHE A 224 12.46 -3.69 -13.19
CA PHE A 224 11.03 -3.45 -13.00
C PHE A 224 10.32 -4.74 -12.61
N VAL A 225 9.71 -4.76 -11.42
CA VAL A 225 8.95 -5.91 -10.90
C VAL A 225 7.48 -5.54 -10.76
N GLY A 226 6.61 -6.42 -11.23
CA GLY A 226 5.17 -6.34 -11.05
C GLY A 226 4.37 -6.60 -12.33
N PRO A 227 3.08 -6.93 -12.19
CA PRO A 227 2.23 -7.32 -13.30
C PRO A 227 1.94 -6.17 -14.26
N VAL A 228 1.83 -6.51 -15.54
CA VAL A 228 1.46 -5.56 -16.60
C VAL A 228 -0.04 -5.31 -16.59
N VAL A 229 -0.44 -4.10 -16.20
CA VAL A 229 -1.86 -3.66 -16.18
C VAL A 229 -2.23 -2.87 -17.43
N LYS A 230 -1.27 -2.18 -18.05
CA LYS A 230 -1.45 -1.35 -19.25
C LYS A 230 -0.48 -1.76 -20.34
N LYS A 231 -0.92 -2.67 -21.23
CA LYS A 231 -0.09 -3.25 -22.30
C LYS A 231 0.58 -2.19 -23.19
N ASN A 232 -0.17 -1.20 -23.66
CA ASN A 232 0.38 -0.13 -24.51
C ASN A 232 1.45 0.71 -23.79
N PHE A 233 1.34 0.90 -22.49
CA PHE A 233 2.35 1.60 -21.69
C PHE A 233 3.60 0.74 -21.55
N TYR A 234 3.42 -0.54 -21.27
CA TYR A 234 4.51 -1.51 -21.18
C TYR A 234 5.33 -1.59 -22.47
N GLU A 235 4.67 -1.67 -23.64
CA GLU A 235 5.38 -1.72 -24.92
C GLU A 235 6.20 -0.44 -25.19
N LYS A 236 5.66 0.73 -24.82
CA LYS A 236 6.41 1.99 -24.90
C LYS A 236 7.65 1.98 -23.99
N LEU A 237 7.54 1.45 -22.77
CA LEU A 237 8.68 1.33 -21.86
C LEU A 237 9.73 0.39 -22.42
N ARG A 238 9.34 -0.77 -22.98
CA ARG A 238 10.26 -1.72 -23.60
C ARG A 238 11.04 -1.11 -24.75
N THR A 239 10.36 -0.42 -25.66
CA THR A 239 11.02 0.24 -26.79
C THR A 239 12.06 1.26 -26.33
N ARG A 240 11.74 2.05 -25.31
CA ARG A 240 12.69 3.01 -24.73
C ARG A 240 13.86 2.32 -24.04
N ALA A 241 13.59 1.26 -23.28
CA ALA A 241 14.60 0.49 -22.57
C ALA A 241 15.72 -0.03 -23.49
N MET A 242 15.40 -0.40 -24.73
CA MET A 242 16.38 -0.88 -25.72
C MET A 242 17.38 0.21 -26.15
N GLN A 243 17.08 1.48 -25.94
CA GLN A 243 17.87 2.62 -26.44
C GLN A 243 18.54 3.43 -25.32
N ILE A 244 18.24 3.11 -24.07
CA ILE A 244 18.60 3.97 -22.92
C ILE A 244 20.08 3.92 -22.54
N GLY A 245 20.79 2.88 -22.93
CA GLY A 245 22.24 2.72 -22.71
C GLY A 245 22.65 2.13 -21.36
N CYS A 246 21.72 1.46 -20.65
CA CYS A 246 21.96 0.56 -19.54
C CYS A 246 21.10 -0.70 -19.68
N THR A 247 21.34 -1.71 -18.85
CA THR A 247 20.49 -2.91 -18.80
C THR A 247 19.17 -2.58 -18.11
N VAL A 248 18.05 -2.90 -18.76
CA VAL A 248 16.69 -2.75 -18.18
C VAL A 248 15.94 -4.06 -18.30
N THR A 249 15.59 -4.63 -17.16
CA THR A 249 14.92 -5.94 -17.08
C THR A 249 13.51 -5.79 -16.51
N PHE A 250 12.53 -6.42 -17.17
CA PHE A 250 11.15 -6.52 -16.70
C PHE A 250 10.91 -7.94 -16.19
N LEU A 251 10.90 -8.13 -14.88
CA LEU A 251 10.81 -9.44 -14.22
C LEU A 251 9.37 -9.98 -14.11
N GLY A 252 8.37 -9.15 -14.41
CA GLY A 252 6.98 -9.57 -14.30
C GLY A 252 6.49 -9.64 -12.86
N ASP A 253 5.47 -10.48 -12.61
CA ASP A 253 4.90 -10.70 -11.28
C ASP A 253 5.65 -11.87 -10.62
N LEU A 254 6.45 -11.57 -9.60
CA LEU A 254 7.27 -12.54 -8.89
C LEU A 254 6.55 -13.09 -7.66
N GLU A 255 6.84 -14.34 -7.29
CA GLU A 255 6.45 -14.87 -5.99
C GLU A 255 7.23 -14.19 -4.86
N ASP A 256 6.68 -14.21 -3.63
CA ASP A 256 7.26 -13.49 -2.50
C ASP A 256 8.73 -13.84 -2.22
N ARG A 257 9.10 -15.13 -2.39
CA ARG A 257 10.48 -15.58 -2.21
C ARG A 257 11.43 -14.97 -3.24
N GLU A 258 11.02 -14.94 -4.50
CA GLU A 258 11.79 -14.36 -5.60
C GLU A 258 11.89 -12.84 -5.41
N LEU A 259 10.78 -12.18 -5.09
CA LEU A 259 10.73 -10.74 -4.82
C LEU A 259 11.64 -10.36 -3.65
N LYS A 260 11.64 -11.15 -2.57
CA LYS A 260 12.55 -10.94 -1.43
C LYS A 260 14.01 -11.02 -1.87
N SER A 261 14.38 -11.99 -2.70
CA SER A 261 15.74 -12.11 -3.25
C SER A 261 16.13 -10.90 -4.11
N VAL A 262 15.19 -10.36 -4.89
CA VAL A 262 15.43 -9.15 -5.70
C VAL A 262 15.63 -7.91 -4.81
N TYR A 263 14.86 -7.75 -3.72
CA TYR A 263 15.13 -6.70 -2.74
C TYR A 263 16.52 -6.82 -2.14
N GLN A 264 16.94 -8.04 -1.72
CA GLN A 264 18.24 -8.30 -1.09
C GLN A 264 19.43 -8.01 -2.01
N SER A 265 19.28 -8.29 -3.32
CA SER A 265 20.33 -8.10 -4.31
C SER A 265 20.34 -6.72 -4.97
N SER A 266 19.50 -5.80 -4.55
CA SER A 266 19.42 -4.43 -5.09
C SER A 266 20.13 -3.41 -4.22
N ASP A 267 20.47 -2.24 -4.80
CA ASP A 267 21.21 -1.18 -4.14
C ASP A 267 20.39 0.08 -3.89
N ILE A 268 19.44 0.39 -4.76
CA ILE A 268 18.59 1.58 -4.68
C ILE A 268 17.16 1.18 -5.03
N PHE A 269 16.20 1.61 -4.23
CA PHE A 269 14.79 1.49 -4.58
C PHE A 269 14.26 2.81 -5.15
N ILE A 270 13.60 2.75 -6.32
CA ILE A 270 13.02 3.92 -6.97
C ILE A 270 11.54 3.69 -7.34
N LEU A 271 10.66 4.55 -6.86
CA LEU A 271 9.25 4.51 -7.25
C LEU A 271 8.66 5.93 -7.28
N PRO A 272 8.89 6.70 -8.35
CA PRO A 272 8.40 8.06 -8.50
C PRO A 272 6.94 8.07 -8.96
N SER A 273 6.02 7.60 -8.10
CA SER A 273 4.59 7.60 -8.40
C SER A 273 4.10 8.99 -8.78
N MET A 274 3.19 9.06 -9.78
CA MET A 274 2.67 10.32 -10.32
C MET A 274 1.27 10.63 -9.80
N PRO A 275 0.96 11.88 -9.48
CA PRO A 275 -0.39 12.28 -9.10
C PRO A 275 -1.36 12.06 -10.28
N ARG A 276 -2.59 11.65 -9.99
CA ARG A 276 -3.66 11.49 -10.98
C ARG A 276 -4.98 11.98 -10.40
N ALA A 277 -5.82 12.60 -11.22
CA ALA A 277 -7.10 13.17 -10.82
C ALA A 277 -8.03 12.20 -10.05
N ASN A 278 -7.85 10.89 -10.21
CA ASN A 278 -8.74 9.85 -9.66
C ASN A 278 -8.06 8.86 -8.73
N SER A 279 -6.79 9.07 -8.39
CA SER A 279 -6.01 8.12 -7.61
C SER A 279 -4.79 8.80 -6.98
N VAL A 280 -4.52 8.46 -5.75
CA VAL A 280 -3.37 8.93 -4.97
C VAL A 280 -2.60 7.73 -4.41
N GLU A 281 -1.32 7.92 -4.11
CA GLU A 281 -0.58 6.98 -3.25
C GLU A 281 -0.97 7.27 -1.81
N GLY A 282 -1.67 6.31 -1.18
CA GLY A 282 -2.23 6.53 0.14
C GLY A 282 -1.24 6.34 1.28
N PHE A 283 -0.21 5.50 1.06
CA PHE A 283 0.90 5.24 1.98
C PHE A 283 2.09 4.63 1.22
N GLY A 284 1.92 3.39 0.67
CA GLY A 284 2.95 2.68 -0.09
C GLY A 284 3.77 1.72 0.76
N PHE A 285 3.20 0.56 1.14
CA PHE A 285 3.90 -0.49 1.91
C PHE A 285 5.23 -0.91 1.28
N VAL A 286 5.31 -0.90 -0.04
CA VAL A 286 6.50 -1.25 -0.81
C VAL A 286 7.74 -0.41 -0.44
N TYR A 287 7.56 0.82 0.03
CA TYR A 287 8.66 1.64 0.52
C TYR A 287 9.24 1.07 1.82
N LEU A 288 8.37 0.67 2.76
CA LEU A 288 8.82 0.03 3.99
C LEU A 288 9.39 -1.37 3.73
N GLU A 289 8.87 -2.10 2.74
CA GLU A 289 9.45 -3.37 2.29
C GLU A 289 10.88 -3.16 1.83
N ALA A 290 11.13 -2.21 0.92
CA ALA A 290 12.47 -1.88 0.44
C ALA A 290 13.38 -1.36 1.58
N SER A 291 12.86 -0.48 2.45
CA SER A 291 13.59 0.03 3.62
C SER A 291 14.02 -1.09 4.56
N SER A 292 13.18 -2.11 4.79
CA SER A 292 13.53 -3.26 5.66
C SER A 292 14.72 -4.07 5.14
N HIS A 293 15.03 -3.96 3.85
CA HIS A 293 16.24 -4.53 3.23
C HIS A 293 17.43 -3.57 3.22
N GLY A 294 17.31 -2.39 3.84
CA GLY A 294 18.36 -1.38 3.86
C GLY A 294 18.57 -0.69 2.50
N LEU A 295 17.53 -0.62 1.66
CA LEU A 295 17.61 0.12 0.41
C LEU A 295 17.28 1.60 0.63
N PRO A 296 18.14 2.54 0.21
CA PRO A 296 17.78 3.95 0.15
C PRO A 296 16.63 4.14 -0.84
N ILE A 297 15.65 4.95 -0.46
CA ILE A 297 14.44 5.15 -1.26
C ILE A 297 14.57 6.45 -2.06
N LEU A 298 14.21 6.39 -3.36
CA LEU A 298 14.01 7.56 -4.20
C LEU A 298 12.55 7.59 -4.70
N ALA A 299 11.80 8.62 -4.33
CA ALA A 299 10.38 8.70 -4.66
C ALA A 299 9.92 10.14 -4.87
N HIS A 300 8.71 10.32 -5.44
CA HIS A 300 8.07 11.63 -5.47
C HIS A 300 7.31 11.92 -4.17
N ARG A 301 7.31 13.18 -3.76
CA ARG A 301 6.56 13.73 -2.63
C ARG A 301 5.08 13.87 -3.01
N ILE A 302 4.33 12.79 -2.88
CA ILE A 302 2.90 12.76 -3.21
C ILE A 302 2.08 11.98 -2.18
N GLY A 303 0.89 12.48 -1.88
CA GLY A 303 -0.07 11.77 -1.03
C GLY A 303 0.51 11.36 0.31
N GLY A 304 0.44 10.08 0.65
CA GLY A 304 0.94 9.54 1.92
C GLY A 304 2.37 8.99 1.88
N VAL A 305 3.14 9.27 0.83
CA VAL A 305 4.53 8.76 0.69
C VAL A 305 5.43 9.33 1.79
N GLU A 306 5.21 10.58 2.21
CA GLU A 306 5.97 11.22 3.30
C GLU A 306 5.78 10.55 4.68
N ASP A 307 4.75 9.74 4.84
CA ASP A 307 4.55 8.97 6.08
C ASP A 307 5.29 7.61 6.04
N ALA A 308 5.65 7.14 4.84
CA ALA A 308 6.45 5.93 4.66
C ALA A 308 7.96 6.23 4.58
N ILE A 309 8.34 7.45 4.15
CA ILE A 309 9.72 7.86 3.91
C ILE A 309 9.96 9.19 4.63
N LYS A 310 11.03 9.27 5.42
CA LYS A 310 11.54 10.52 5.98
C LYS A 310 12.56 11.12 5.01
N ASP A 311 12.19 12.25 4.41
CA ASP A 311 13.03 12.93 3.42
C ASP A 311 14.38 13.36 4.00
N GLY A 312 15.47 12.98 3.33
CA GLY A 312 16.84 13.21 3.74
C GLY A 312 17.35 12.29 4.88
N GLU A 313 16.48 11.44 5.48
CA GLU A 313 16.86 10.51 6.54
C GLU A 313 16.79 9.04 6.07
N THR A 314 15.67 8.61 5.48
CA THR A 314 15.47 7.23 5.02
C THR A 314 15.34 7.10 3.51
N GLY A 315 15.44 8.23 2.80
CA GLY A 315 15.34 8.32 1.35
C GLY A 315 15.29 9.77 0.90
N ILE A 316 15.14 9.97 -0.39
CA ILE A 316 15.04 11.29 -1.02
C ILE A 316 13.66 11.43 -1.66
N LEU A 317 12.96 12.49 -1.31
CA LEU A 317 11.66 12.85 -1.88
C LEU A 317 11.80 14.04 -2.84
N THR A 318 11.34 13.88 -4.06
CA THR A 318 11.43 14.88 -5.12
C THR A 318 10.06 15.39 -5.54
N ASP A 319 10.01 16.59 -6.11
CA ASP A 319 8.78 17.18 -6.63
C ASP A 319 8.40 16.53 -7.98
N PRO A 320 7.20 15.94 -8.13
CA PRO A 320 6.76 15.35 -9.40
C PRO A 320 6.64 16.35 -10.55
N GLU A 321 6.58 17.67 -10.26
CA GLU A 321 6.54 18.74 -11.27
C GLU A 321 7.94 19.19 -11.72
N LYS A 322 9.01 18.68 -11.06
CA LYS A 322 10.40 19.02 -11.32
C LYS A 322 11.22 17.78 -11.64
N PRO A 323 11.17 17.26 -12.86
CA PRO A 323 11.86 16.03 -13.26
C PRO A 323 13.38 16.10 -13.04
N GLU A 324 13.98 17.30 -13.08
CA GLU A 324 15.40 17.52 -12.80
C GLU A 324 15.81 17.19 -11.35
N GLU A 325 14.88 17.28 -10.39
CA GLU A 325 15.14 16.86 -8.99
C GLU A 325 15.33 15.35 -8.91
N LEU A 326 14.48 14.56 -9.60
CA LEU A 326 14.60 13.09 -9.64
C LEU A 326 15.91 12.65 -10.29
N GLU A 327 16.28 13.28 -11.40
CA GLU A 327 17.55 13.03 -12.10
C GLU A 327 18.76 13.32 -11.20
N LYS A 328 18.78 14.50 -10.57
CA LYS A 328 19.86 14.90 -9.65
C LYS A 328 19.97 13.94 -8.47
N ALA A 329 18.85 13.58 -7.85
CA ALA A 329 18.82 12.65 -6.70
C ALA A 329 19.29 11.25 -7.11
N LEU A 330 18.87 10.74 -8.27
CA LEU A 330 19.35 9.46 -8.79
C LEU A 330 20.87 9.50 -9.02
N LYS A 331 21.37 10.54 -9.68
CA LYS A 331 22.82 10.71 -9.90
C LYS A 331 23.59 10.75 -8.59
N THR A 332 23.10 11.48 -7.58
CA THR A 332 23.73 11.51 -6.25
C THR A 332 23.80 10.12 -5.63
N LEU A 333 22.68 9.37 -5.61
CA LEU A 333 22.65 8.03 -5.06
C LEU A 333 23.54 7.03 -5.84
N LEU A 334 23.75 7.22 -7.14
CA LEU A 334 24.64 6.36 -7.93
C LEU A 334 26.13 6.59 -7.62
N VAL A 335 26.51 7.80 -7.21
CA VAL A 335 27.92 8.18 -6.99
C VAL A 335 28.32 8.08 -5.52
N ASP A 336 27.40 8.39 -4.60
CA ASP A 336 27.68 8.49 -3.18
C ASP A 336 27.24 7.22 -2.44
N GLU A 337 28.16 6.27 -2.29
CA GLU A 337 27.93 5.01 -1.55
C GLU A 337 27.71 5.24 -0.06
N THR A 338 28.39 6.21 0.52
CA THR A 338 28.25 6.55 1.95
C THR A 338 26.81 7.04 2.22
N LEU A 339 26.30 7.91 1.36
CA LEU A 339 24.93 8.38 1.48
C LEU A 339 23.93 7.21 1.30
N ARG A 340 24.17 6.31 0.32
CA ARG A 340 23.31 5.11 0.16
C ARG A 340 23.25 4.28 1.43
N ALA A 341 24.40 4.00 2.04
CA ALA A 341 24.47 3.24 3.29
C ALA A 341 23.74 3.96 4.43
N GLN A 342 23.99 5.25 4.64
CA GLN A 342 23.35 6.04 5.69
C GLN A 342 21.81 6.04 5.57
N LEU A 343 21.29 6.32 4.36
CA LEU A 343 19.85 6.32 4.11
C LEU A 343 19.24 4.92 4.23
N GLY A 344 19.98 3.89 3.81
CA GLY A 344 19.54 2.50 3.90
C GLY A 344 19.46 2.00 5.34
N ASP A 345 20.48 2.27 6.16
CA ASP A 345 20.51 1.88 7.57
C ASP A 345 19.41 2.57 8.36
N ALA A 346 19.27 3.89 8.21
CA ALA A 346 18.17 4.64 8.83
C ALA A 346 16.80 4.18 8.32
N GLY A 347 16.70 3.78 7.04
CA GLY A 347 15.51 3.19 6.45
C GLY A 347 15.13 1.87 7.10
N LYS A 348 16.12 1.01 7.39
CA LYS A 348 15.91 -0.27 8.06
C LYS A 348 15.40 -0.07 9.49
N GLU A 349 16.04 0.81 10.27
CA GLU A 349 15.56 1.18 11.60
C GLU A 349 14.14 1.74 11.57
N TRP A 350 13.83 2.56 10.56
CA TRP A 350 12.49 3.10 10.36
C TRP A 350 11.45 2.03 10.04
N ALA A 351 11.80 1.03 9.22
CA ALA A 351 10.91 -0.09 8.92
C ALA A 351 10.66 -0.97 10.14
N ASP A 352 11.68 -1.21 10.98
CA ASP A 352 11.62 -2.09 12.16
C ASP A 352 10.67 -1.60 13.26
N ILE A 353 10.47 -0.30 13.38
CA ILE A 353 9.47 0.25 14.33
C ILE A 353 8.02 0.08 13.88
N HIS A 354 7.80 -0.33 12.63
CA HIS A 354 6.49 -0.60 12.07
C HIS A 354 6.16 -2.09 12.15
N SER A 355 5.07 -2.43 12.83
CA SER A 355 4.63 -3.81 12.91
C SER A 355 3.11 -3.94 12.77
N TRP A 356 2.68 -5.01 12.14
CA TRP A 356 1.25 -5.31 11.99
C TRP A 356 0.59 -5.64 13.33
N GLU A 357 1.35 -6.17 14.29
CA GLU A 357 0.90 -6.39 15.66
C GLU A 357 0.54 -5.07 16.35
N LEU A 358 1.35 -4.04 16.16
CA LEU A 358 1.06 -2.70 16.66
C LEU A 358 -0.20 -2.13 16.03
N VAL A 359 -0.37 -2.29 14.70
CA VAL A 359 -1.58 -1.87 13.98
C VAL A 359 -2.81 -2.59 14.54
N ALA A 360 -2.75 -3.92 14.69
CA ALA A 360 -3.84 -4.71 15.24
C ALA A 360 -4.19 -4.32 16.69
N LYS A 361 -3.18 -4.08 17.52
CA LYS A 361 -3.35 -3.61 18.90
C LYS A 361 -4.07 -2.26 18.94
N ASN A 362 -3.60 -1.28 18.18
CA ASN A 362 -4.18 0.06 18.14
C ASN A 362 -5.62 0.09 17.58
N LEU A 363 -5.94 -0.83 16.67
CA LEU A 363 -7.27 -0.95 16.11
C LEU A 363 -8.25 -1.63 17.04
N TYR A 364 -7.86 -2.70 17.72
CA TYR A 364 -8.77 -3.65 18.32
C TYR A 364 -8.68 -3.75 19.85
N GLN A 365 -7.57 -3.38 20.45
CA GLN A 365 -7.43 -3.26 21.90
C GLN A 365 -7.70 -1.80 22.33
N GLU A 366 -8.40 -1.65 23.41
CA GLU A 366 -8.68 -0.37 24.11
C GLU A 366 -7.63 -0.13 25.16
#